data_1ad5ed2067d4e45cf92686dd531c1e9a
#
_entry.id   1ad5ed2067d4e45cf92686dd531c1e9a
#
_cell.length_a   1.000
_cell.length_b   1.000
_cell.length_c   1.000
_cell.angle_alpha   90.00
_cell.angle_beta   90.00
_cell.angle_gamma   90.00
#
_symmetry.space_group_name_H-M   'P 1'
#
loop_
_entity.id
_entity.type
_entity.pdbx_description
1 polymer ?
#
loop_
_entity_poly.entity_id
_entity_poly.type
_entity_poly.pdbx_seq_one_letter_code
_entity_poly.pdbx_strand_id
1 'polypeptide(L)'
;MAFPLRYPQMPDGWTTNSARRSSVDGAPAPVVGWVTAQGAYVQLLQTDRPLEDAVKDHDDYARKERTSTSIAGTDVHVYTSEEHDARVLWVADLGDVRLLVSGTAGEAEYTQLMEATLKTAPIDAHRP
;
A
#
# COMPACT_ATOMS: atom_id res chain seq x y z
N MET A 1 -0.47 17.59 3.24
CA MET A 1 -0.93 16.50 2.39
C MET A 1 -2.07 16.95 1.52
N ALA A 2 -2.03 16.62 0.24
CA ALA A 2 -3.09 16.99 -0.69
C ALA A 2 -4.27 16.01 -0.67
N PHE A 3 -4.18 14.91 0.06
CA PHE A 3 -5.20 13.88 0.12
C PHE A 3 -5.34 13.34 1.55
N PRO A 4 -6.49 12.73 1.88
CA PRO A 4 -6.69 12.15 3.21
C PRO A 4 -5.76 10.95 3.44
N LEU A 5 -5.09 10.95 4.57
CA LEU A 5 -4.13 9.92 4.94
C LEU A 5 -4.79 8.90 5.88
N ARG A 6 -4.51 7.62 5.68
CA ARG A 6 -5.00 6.55 6.54
C ARG A 6 -3.84 5.92 7.30
N TYR A 7 -4.04 5.72 8.59
CA TYR A 7 -3.05 5.05 9.44
C TYR A 7 -3.72 3.86 10.13
N PRO A 8 -3.61 2.66 9.57
CA PRO A 8 -4.33 1.51 10.11
C PRO A 8 -3.77 1.04 11.45
N GLN A 9 -4.66 0.51 12.29
CA GLN A 9 -4.29 -0.16 13.52
C GLN A 9 -4.08 -1.64 13.21
N MET A 10 -2.86 -2.12 13.35
CA MET A 10 -2.54 -3.50 13.04
C MET A 10 -2.69 -4.41 14.26
N PRO A 11 -2.91 -5.72 14.05
CA PRO A 11 -3.08 -6.66 15.15
C PRO A 11 -1.86 -6.73 16.06
N ASP A 12 -2.07 -7.26 17.26
CA ASP A 12 -0.98 -7.52 18.19
C ASP A 12 0.05 -8.44 17.54
N GLY A 13 1.31 -8.18 17.80
CA GLY A 13 2.40 -8.91 17.19
C GLY A 13 3.00 -8.25 15.96
N TRP A 14 2.30 -7.28 15.39
CA TRP A 14 2.84 -6.45 14.31
C TRP A 14 3.53 -5.24 14.92
N THR A 15 4.76 -4.97 14.46
CA THR A 15 5.55 -3.87 14.98
C THR A 15 5.82 -2.86 13.87
N THR A 16 5.52 -1.60 14.12
CA THR A 16 5.88 -0.53 13.18
C THR A 16 7.40 -0.50 13.05
N ASN A 17 7.89 -0.68 11.84
CA ASN A 17 9.32 -0.75 11.56
C ASN A 17 9.87 0.57 11.04
N SER A 18 9.10 1.27 10.21
CA SER A 18 9.55 2.51 9.61
C SER A 18 8.37 3.37 9.23
N ALA A 19 8.59 4.68 9.22
CA ALA A 19 7.66 5.64 8.66
C ALA A 19 8.53 6.70 7.99
N ARG A 20 8.35 6.91 6.70
CA ARG A 20 9.18 7.83 5.95
C ARG A 20 8.39 8.56 4.88
N ARG A 21 8.96 9.67 4.43
CA ARG A 21 8.43 10.37 3.27
C ARG A 21 9.06 9.76 2.02
N SER A 22 8.22 9.61 1.00
CA SER A 22 8.65 9.19 -0.32
C SER A 22 7.96 10.08 -1.34
N SER A 23 8.15 9.81 -2.60
CA SER A 23 7.47 10.56 -3.66
C SER A 23 7.09 9.63 -4.80
N VAL A 24 5.99 9.97 -5.47
CA VAL A 24 5.55 9.34 -6.71
C VAL A 24 5.35 10.47 -7.70
N ASP A 25 6.05 10.41 -8.83
CA ASP A 25 5.97 11.43 -9.87
C ASP A 25 6.15 12.84 -9.29
N GLY A 26 7.09 12.99 -8.35
CA GLY A 26 7.41 14.26 -7.72
C GLY A 26 6.45 14.73 -6.65
N ALA A 27 5.37 14.00 -6.38
CA ALA A 27 4.39 14.36 -5.36
C ALA A 27 4.60 13.55 -4.07
N PRO A 28 4.32 14.13 -2.88
CA PRO A 28 4.51 13.43 -1.62
C PRO A 28 3.73 12.11 -1.56
N ALA A 29 4.39 11.06 -1.09
CA ALA A 29 3.78 9.73 -0.95
C ALA A 29 4.33 9.10 0.32
N PRO A 30 3.65 9.24 1.48
CA PRO A 30 4.14 8.66 2.73
C PRO A 30 4.12 7.14 2.69
N VAL A 31 5.12 6.53 3.33
CA VAL A 31 5.26 5.08 3.43
C VAL A 31 5.40 4.70 4.89
N VAL A 32 4.62 3.73 5.34
CA VAL A 32 4.76 3.13 6.66
C VAL A 32 4.99 1.64 6.48
N GLY A 33 5.97 1.09 7.21
CA GLY A 33 6.29 -0.33 7.15
C GLY A 33 6.14 -1.00 8.50
N TRP A 34 5.76 -2.28 8.47
CA TRP A 34 5.60 -3.11 9.67
C TRP A 34 6.35 -4.42 9.50
N VAL A 35 6.77 -4.97 10.64
CA VAL A 35 7.19 -6.36 10.72
C VAL A 35 6.02 -7.14 11.31
N THR A 36 5.59 -8.20 10.61
CA THR A 36 4.43 -8.99 11.02
C THR A 36 4.78 -9.92 12.19
N ALA A 37 3.77 -10.55 12.77
CA ALA A 37 3.99 -11.52 13.85
C ALA A 37 4.88 -12.69 13.43
N GLN A 38 4.93 -13.00 12.13
CA GLN A 38 5.77 -14.06 11.59
C GLN A 38 7.16 -13.57 11.18
N GLY A 39 7.47 -12.29 11.41
CA GLY A 39 8.77 -11.71 11.08
C GLY A 39 8.94 -11.26 9.65
N ALA A 40 7.87 -11.24 8.87
CA ALA A 40 7.91 -10.72 7.49
C ALA A 40 7.70 -9.22 7.47
N TYR A 41 8.09 -8.58 6.37
CA TYR A 41 7.94 -7.14 6.20
C TYR A 41 6.80 -6.83 5.23
N VAL A 42 6.01 -5.81 5.54
CA VAL A 42 5.00 -5.29 4.63
C VAL A 42 4.89 -3.78 4.82
N GLN A 43 4.67 -3.07 3.72
CA GLN A 43 4.57 -1.60 3.76
C GLN A 43 3.34 -1.12 3.03
N LEU A 44 2.87 0.07 3.44
CA LEU A 44 1.77 0.78 2.82
C LEU A 44 2.27 2.12 2.31
N LEU A 45 2.13 2.36 1.01
CA LEU A 45 2.39 3.64 0.38
C LEU A 45 1.06 4.26 -0.02
N GLN A 46 0.90 5.55 0.22
CA GLN A 46 -0.31 6.29 -0.15
C GLN A 46 0.06 7.44 -1.07
N THR A 47 -0.66 7.58 -2.18
CA THR A 47 -0.38 8.61 -3.17
C THR A 47 -1.66 9.07 -3.86
N ASP A 48 -1.70 10.35 -4.28
CA ASP A 48 -2.78 10.88 -5.10
C ASP A 48 -2.45 10.85 -6.60
N ARG A 49 -1.28 10.35 -6.96
CA ARG A 49 -0.89 10.24 -8.36
C ARG A 49 -1.65 9.14 -9.07
N PRO A 50 -1.83 9.24 -10.41
CA PRO A 50 -2.54 8.21 -11.16
C PRO A 50 -2.00 6.81 -10.92
N LEU A 51 -2.89 5.82 -10.99
CA LEU A 51 -2.55 4.42 -10.72
C LEU A 51 -1.35 3.95 -11.55
N GLU A 52 -1.32 4.29 -12.84
CA GLU A 52 -0.24 3.88 -13.73
C GLU A 52 1.10 4.41 -13.28
N ASP A 53 1.14 5.68 -12.87
CA ASP A 53 2.38 6.32 -12.41
C ASP A 53 2.82 5.73 -11.08
N ALA A 54 1.88 5.43 -10.18
CA ALA A 54 2.19 4.85 -8.89
C ALA A 54 2.81 3.46 -9.03
N VAL A 55 2.27 2.63 -9.90
CA VAL A 55 2.80 1.29 -10.15
C VAL A 55 4.18 1.36 -10.81
N LYS A 56 4.32 2.23 -11.79
CA LYS A 56 5.57 2.40 -12.53
C LYS A 56 6.69 2.93 -11.64
N ASP A 57 6.39 3.88 -10.77
CA ASP A 57 7.37 4.55 -9.91
C ASP A 57 7.68 3.79 -8.63
N HIS A 58 6.98 2.68 -8.38
CA HIS A 58 7.15 1.95 -7.13
C HIS A 58 8.59 1.44 -6.95
N ASP A 59 9.14 0.85 -8.00
CA ASP A 59 10.52 0.38 -8.05
C ASP A 59 10.93 0.18 -9.52
N ASP A 60 12.10 -0.40 -9.74
CA ASP A 60 12.65 -0.59 -11.10
C ASP A 60 12.05 -1.78 -11.85
N TYR A 61 11.12 -2.52 -11.25
CA TYR A 61 10.54 -3.71 -11.87
C TYR A 61 9.27 -3.35 -12.63
N ALA A 62 9.18 -3.85 -13.87
CA ALA A 62 7.96 -3.73 -14.66
C ALA A 62 6.92 -4.72 -14.15
N ARG A 63 5.68 -4.26 -13.96
CA ARG A 63 4.60 -5.08 -13.47
C ARG A 63 3.37 -4.96 -14.35
N LYS A 64 2.61 -6.04 -14.39
CA LYS A 64 1.30 -6.07 -15.06
C LYS A 64 0.24 -6.52 -14.08
N GLU A 65 -0.96 -6.00 -14.23
CA GLU A 65 -2.09 -6.46 -13.47
C GLU A 65 -2.41 -7.91 -13.88
N ARG A 66 -2.38 -8.82 -12.91
CA ARG A 66 -2.63 -10.24 -13.16
C ARG A 66 -4.06 -10.63 -12.81
N THR A 67 -4.55 -10.09 -11.71
CA THR A 67 -5.88 -10.40 -11.22
C THR A 67 -6.34 -9.30 -10.29
N SER A 68 -7.56 -9.42 -9.79
CA SER A 68 -8.07 -8.54 -8.76
C SER A 68 -8.83 -9.37 -7.73
N THR A 69 -8.95 -8.81 -6.53
CA THR A 69 -9.73 -9.41 -5.46
C THR A 69 -10.52 -8.32 -4.77
N SER A 70 -11.57 -8.70 -4.05
CA SER A 70 -12.37 -7.73 -3.30
C SER A 70 -12.03 -7.82 -1.82
N ILE A 71 -11.72 -6.68 -1.21
CA ILE A 71 -11.41 -6.59 0.21
C ILE A 71 -12.23 -5.44 0.78
N ALA A 72 -13.03 -5.73 1.81
CA ALA A 72 -13.89 -4.74 2.45
C ALA A 72 -14.76 -3.96 1.43
N GLY A 73 -15.22 -4.65 0.38
CA GLY A 73 -16.05 -4.05 -0.65
C GLY A 73 -15.31 -3.23 -1.70
N THR A 74 -14.00 -3.22 -1.69
CA THR A 74 -13.17 -2.47 -2.63
C THR A 74 -12.39 -3.43 -3.51
N ASP A 75 -12.34 -3.15 -4.82
CA ASP A 75 -11.53 -3.92 -5.74
C ASP A 75 -10.05 -3.60 -5.51
N VAL A 76 -9.26 -4.63 -5.27
CA VAL A 76 -7.82 -4.53 -5.08
C VAL A 76 -7.14 -5.24 -6.25
N HIS A 77 -6.29 -4.52 -6.97
CA HIS A 77 -5.61 -5.02 -8.14
C HIS A 77 -4.27 -5.62 -7.76
N VAL A 78 -4.00 -6.82 -8.26
CA VAL A 78 -2.76 -7.54 -7.95
C VAL A 78 -1.83 -7.43 -9.16
N TYR A 79 -0.68 -6.78 -8.95
CA TYR A 79 0.33 -6.59 -9.97
C TYR A 79 1.51 -7.50 -9.72
N THR A 80 1.95 -8.21 -10.74
CA THR A 80 3.10 -9.10 -10.67
C THR A 80 4.11 -8.77 -11.76
N SER A 81 5.34 -9.23 -11.57
CA SER A 81 6.42 -9.08 -12.53
C SER A 81 6.99 -10.44 -12.89
N GLU A 82 7.56 -10.54 -14.08
CA GLU A 82 8.32 -11.72 -14.49
C GLU A 82 9.69 -11.80 -13.81
N GLU A 83 10.15 -10.68 -13.24
CA GLU A 83 11.41 -10.64 -12.52
C GLU A 83 11.32 -11.42 -11.22
N HIS A 84 12.28 -12.30 -11.00
CA HIS A 84 12.26 -13.21 -9.87
C HIS A 84 12.26 -12.51 -8.50
N ASP A 85 12.96 -11.39 -8.39
CA ASP A 85 13.09 -10.66 -7.13
C ASP A 85 12.01 -9.59 -6.92
N ALA A 86 11.15 -9.37 -7.90
CA ALA A 86 10.10 -8.37 -7.78
C ALA A 86 9.00 -8.89 -6.86
N ARG A 87 8.61 -8.05 -5.89
CA ARG A 87 7.54 -8.38 -4.95
C ARG A 87 6.19 -8.12 -5.58
N VAL A 88 5.20 -8.89 -5.14
CA VAL A 88 3.81 -8.66 -5.56
C VAL A 88 3.36 -7.32 -5.00
N LEU A 89 2.66 -6.55 -5.82
CA LEU A 89 2.15 -5.24 -5.45
C LEU A 89 0.62 -5.26 -5.51
N TRP A 90 -0.02 -4.93 -4.39
CA TRP A 90 -1.47 -4.83 -4.32
C TRP A 90 -1.87 -3.36 -4.29
N VAL A 91 -2.82 -2.98 -5.14
CA VAL A 91 -3.21 -1.58 -5.28
C VAL A 91 -4.71 -1.43 -5.16
N ALA A 92 -5.15 -0.53 -4.28
CA ALA A 92 -6.55 -0.10 -4.20
C ALA A 92 -6.63 1.35 -4.67
N ASP A 93 -7.47 1.62 -5.66
CA ASP A 93 -7.70 2.96 -6.18
C ASP A 93 -9.02 3.49 -5.60
N LEU A 94 -8.93 4.47 -4.72
CA LEU A 94 -10.08 5.05 -4.05
C LEU A 94 -10.57 6.35 -4.71
N GLY A 95 -10.00 6.70 -5.86
CA GLY A 95 -10.36 7.92 -6.57
C GLY A 95 -9.52 9.12 -6.17
N ASP A 96 -9.49 9.46 -4.89
CA ASP A 96 -8.70 10.57 -4.37
C ASP A 96 -7.33 10.13 -3.86
N VAL A 97 -7.15 8.84 -3.61
CA VAL A 97 -5.87 8.29 -3.14
C VAL A 97 -5.72 6.86 -3.64
N ARG A 98 -4.49 6.43 -3.87
CA ARG A 98 -4.15 5.04 -4.20
C ARG A 98 -3.35 4.46 -3.06
N LEU A 99 -3.73 3.25 -2.66
CA LEU A 99 -3.07 2.51 -1.58
C LEU A 99 -2.27 1.37 -2.19
N LEU A 100 -0.96 1.36 -1.95
CA LEU A 100 -0.06 0.35 -2.50
C LEU A 100 0.55 -0.45 -1.36
N VAL A 101 0.34 -1.76 -1.38
CA VAL A 101 0.88 -2.68 -0.37
C VAL A 101 1.90 -3.60 -1.02
N SER A 102 3.08 -3.69 -0.43
CA SER A 102 4.15 -4.57 -0.90
C SER A 102 5.02 -5.03 0.26
N GLY A 103 5.82 -6.05 0.05
CA GLY A 103 6.75 -6.55 1.06
C GLY A 103 7.11 -8.01 0.86
N THR A 104 7.69 -8.61 1.89
CA THR A 104 8.07 -10.03 1.88
C THR A 104 7.00 -10.93 2.50
N ALA A 105 5.93 -10.34 3.03
CA ALA A 105 4.85 -11.09 3.66
C ALA A 105 4.01 -11.85 2.63
N GLY A 106 3.23 -12.79 3.11
CA GLY A 106 2.35 -13.56 2.26
C GLY A 106 1.01 -12.87 2.00
N GLU A 107 0.18 -13.55 1.23
CA GLU A 107 -1.14 -13.04 0.83
C GLU A 107 -2.03 -12.71 2.03
N ALA A 108 -1.98 -13.54 3.08
CA ALA A 108 -2.79 -13.31 4.28
C ALA A 108 -2.46 -11.99 4.95
N GLU A 109 -1.19 -11.64 5.06
CA GLU A 109 -0.73 -10.40 5.68
C GLU A 109 -1.02 -9.20 4.79
N TYR A 110 -0.89 -9.35 3.47
CA TYR A 110 -1.30 -8.31 2.53
C TYR A 110 -2.79 -8.00 2.70
N THR A 111 -3.60 -9.04 2.82
CA THR A 111 -5.04 -8.90 3.03
C THR A 111 -5.33 -8.18 4.33
N GLN A 112 -4.65 -8.55 5.41
CA GLN A 112 -4.84 -7.92 6.72
C GLN A 112 -4.52 -6.42 6.68
N LEU A 113 -3.39 -6.05 6.06
CA LEU A 113 -3.01 -4.65 5.98
C LEU A 113 -3.98 -3.86 5.09
N MET A 114 -4.33 -4.38 3.92
CA MET A 114 -5.25 -3.69 3.02
C MET A 114 -6.63 -3.54 3.67
N GLU A 115 -7.15 -4.58 4.30
CA GLU A 115 -8.44 -4.54 4.98
C GLU A 115 -8.43 -3.52 6.12
N ALA A 116 -7.40 -3.55 6.97
CA ALA A 116 -7.29 -2.60 8.07
C ALA A 116 -7.25 -1.16 7.56
N THR A 117 -6.53 -0.91 6.47
CA THR A 117 -6.41 0.41 5.88
C THR A 117 -7.75 0.88 5.31
N LEU A 118 -8.44 0.01 4.57
CA LEU A 118 -9.73 0.35 3.95
C LEU A 118 -10.82 0.61 5.00
N LYS A 119 -10.74 -0.04 6.15
CA LYS A 119 -11.70 0.15 7.24
C LYS A 119 -11.35 1.32 8.16
N THR A 120 -10.14 1.88 8.01
CA THR A 120 -9.70 3.01 8.82
C THR A 120 -10.18 4.30 8.19
N ALA A 121 -10.83 5.16 8.99
CA ALA A 121 -11.23 6.47 8.51
C ALA A 121 -10.01 7.31 8.18
N PRO A 122 -10.02 8.06 7.07
CA PRO A 122 -8.89 8.92 6.73
C PRO A 122 -8.77 10.08 7.71
N ILE A 123 -7.53 10.49 7.95
CA ILE A 123 -7.22 11.66 8.76
C ILE A 123 -7.35 12.88 7.84
N ASP A 124 -8.15 13.86 8.23
CA ASP A 124 -8.28 15.09 7.47
C ASP A 124 -6.98 15.89 7.57
N ALA A 125 -6.29 16.02 6.43
CA ALA A 125 -5.01 16.69 6.36
C ALA A 125 -5.12 18.22 6.60
N HIS A 126 -6.32 18.77 6.50
CA HIS A 126 -6.57 20.19 6.74
C HIS A 126 -7.01 20.47 8.17
N ARG A 127 -7.11 19.47 8.99
CA ARG A 127 -7.50 19.65 10.37
C ARG A 127 -6.38 20.28 11.15
N PRO A 128 -6.66 21.37 11.86
CA PRO A 128 -5.63 21.98 12.70
C PRO A 128 -5.23 21.11 13.87
#